data_5259775af168dce4e7f1e91066d623cc
#
_entry.id   5259775af168dce4e7f1e91066d623cc
#
_cell.length_a   1.000
_cell.length_b   1.000
_cell.length_c   1.000
_cell.angle_alpha   90.00
_cell.angle_beta   90.00
_cell.angle_gamma   90.00
#
_symmetry.space_group_name_H-M   'P 1'
#
loop_
_entity.id
_entity.type
_entity.pdbx_description
1 polymer ?
#
loop_
_entity_poly.entity_id
_entity_poly.type
_entity_poly.pdbx_seq_one_letter_code
_entity_poly.pdbx_strand_id
1 'polypeptide(L)' 'MSTKHRIRDKYRIELREKDHLPPHVHLTGAGVDVQISLETGVVMLGKAPKAVLEEALAWVAAHRAELLEEWNLWHP' A
#
# COMPACT_ATOMS: atom_id res chain seq x y z
N MET A 1 3.45 -1.97 12.14
CA MET A 1 2.36 -2.12 11.16
C MET A 1 1.29 -1.07 11.42
N SER A 2 0.82 -0.41 10.40
CA SER A 2 -0.15 0.66 10.53
C SER A 2 -1.13 0.65 9.36
N THR A 3 -2.42 0.60 9.67
CA THR A 3 -3.47 0.71 8.67
C THR A 3 -3.64 2.17 8.30
N LYS A 4 -3.46 2.50 7.02
CA LYS A 4 -3.51 3.88 6.55
C LYS A 4 -4.85 4.24 5.93
N HIS A 5 -5.54 3.27 5.35
CA HIS A 5 -6.79 3.51 4.65
C HIS A 5 -7.59 2.23 4.54
N ARG A 6 -8.91 2.34 4.55
CA ARG A 6 -9.81 1.21 4.34
C ARG A 6 -10.61 1.41 3.07
N ILE A 7 -10.82 0.33 2.33
CA ILE A 7 -11.58 0.33 1.09
C ILE A 7 -12.74 -0.64 1.25
N ARG A 8 -13.98 -0.14 1.15
CA ARG A 8 -15.20 -0.95 1.17
C ARG A 8 -15.32 -1.86 2.41
N ASP A 9 -14.73 -1.45 3.52
CA ASP A 9 -14.73 -2.19 4.79
C ASP A 9 -14.15 -3.61 4.74
N LYS A 10 -13.71 -4.07 3.58
CA LYS A 10 -13.15 -5.41 3.40
C LYS A 10 -11.64 -5.40 3.19
N TYR A 11 -11.11 -4.28 2.73
CA TYR A 11 -9.71 -4.17 2.37
C TYR A 11 -9.04 -3.04 3.14
N ARG A 12 -7.74 -3.15 3.34
CA ARG A 12 -6.95 -2.08 3.98
C ARG A 12 -5.62 -1.92 3.29
N ILE A 13 -5.14 -0.68 3.34
CA ILE A 13 -3.79 -0.35 2.91
C ILE A 13 -2.95 -0.19 4.16
N GLU A 14 -1.87 -0.95 4.26
CA GLU A 14 -1.00 -1.00 5.43
C GLU A 14 0.43 -0.64 5.07
N LEU A 15 1.07 0.13 5.94
CA LEU A 15 2.51 0.39 5.88
C LEU A 15 3.14 -0.37 7.05
N ARG A 16 4.09 -1.26 6.75
CA ARG A 16 4.69 -2.14 7.75
C ARG A 16 6.11 -1.70 8.09
N GLU A 17 6.43 -1.67 9.39
CA GLU A 17 7.72 -1.17 9.89
C GLU A 17 8.92 -2.01 9.48
N LYS A 18 8.73 -3.32 9.35
CA LYS A 18 9.82 -4.26 9.11
C LYS A 18 9.88 -4.79 7.68
N ASP A 19 9.29 -4.08 6.76
CA ASP A 19 9.33 -4.49 5.36
C ASP A 19 10.68 -4.19 4.73
N HIS A 20 10.97 -4.95 3.67
CA HIS A 20 12.20 -4.80 2.91
C HIS A 20 12.05 -3.77 1.80
N LEU A 21 13.18 -3.21 1.35
CA LEU A 21 13.20 -2.37 0.15
C LEU A 21 12.80 -3.19 -1.08
N PRO A 22 12.18 -2.56 -2.10
CA PRO A 22 11.88 -1.13 -2.21
C PRO A 22 10.69 -0.70 -1.35
N PRO A 23 10.53 0.61 -1.08
CA PRO A 23 9.39 1.10 -0.30
C PRO A 23 8.07 0.70 -0.93
N HIS A 24 7.17 0.13 -0.13
CA HIS A 24 5.87 -0.33 -0.62
C HIS A 24 4.83 -0.37 0.49
N VAL A 25 3.56 -0.43 0.09
CA VAL A 25 2.44 -0.66 1.00
C VAL A 25 1.78 -1.98 0.64
N HIS A 26 1.01 -2.51 1.57
CA HIS A 26 0.25 -3.75 1.37
C HIS A 26 -1.24 -3.44 1.29
N LEU A 27 -1.89 -3.96 0.26
CA LEU A 27 -3.34 -3.97 0.16
C LEU A 27 -3.81 -5.37 0.56
N THR A 28 -4.48 -5.49 1.68
CA THR A 28 -4.88 -6.77 2.25
C THR A 28 -6.38 -6.81 2.57
N GLY A 29 -6.91 -8.01 2.75
CA GLY A 29 -8.29 -8.24 3.12
C GLY A 29 -9.00 -9.12 2.10
N ALA A 30 -10.05 -9.82 2.53
CA ALA A 30 -10.87 -10.69 1.67
C ALA A 30 -10.03 -11.65 0.81
N GLY A 31 -8.92 -12.19 1.36
CA GLY A 31 -8.04 -13.11 0.65
C GLY A 31 -7.06 -12.43 -0.30
N VAL A 32 -7.02 -11.10 -0.32
CA VAL A 32 -6.14 -10.32 -1.18
C VAL A 32 -4.86 -9.96 -0.43
N ASP A 33 -3.73 -10.05 -1.12
CA ASP A 33 -2.44 -9.57 -0.61
C ASP A 33 -1.66 -9.01 -1.80
N VAL A 34 -1.68 -7.69 -1.93
CA VAL A 34 -1.05 -6.97 -3.03
C VAL A 34 -0.01 -6.01 -2.46
N GLN A 35 1.13 -5.92 -3.13
CA GLN A 35 2.16 -4.94 -2.79
C GLN A 35 2.18 -3.85 -3.85
N ILE A 36 2.14 -2.60 -3.41
CA ILE A 36 2.13 -1.43 -4.29
C ILE A 36 3.36 -0.59 -4.00
N SER A 37 4.17 -0.34 -5.04
CA SER A 37 5.39 0.45 -4.91
C SER A 37 5.09 1.90 -4.52
N LEU A 38 5.82 2.41 -3.56
CA LEU A 38 5.76 3.83 -3.20
C LEU A 38 6.62 4.68 -4.14
N GLU A 39 7.56 4.06 -4.83
CA GLU A 39 8.42 4.79 -5.77
C GLU A 39 7.71 5.07 -7.10
N THR A 40 6.98 4.07 -7.60
CA THR A 40 6.34 4.15 -8.93
C THR A 40 4.82 4.28 -8.87
N GLY A 41 4.22 3.88 -7.75
CA GLY A 41 2.77 3.89 -7.60
C GLY A 41 2.06 2.75 -8.32
N VAL A 42 2.80 1.71 -8.74
CA VAL A 42 2.21 0.57 -9.44
C VAL A 42 2.32 -0.71 -8.62
N VAL A 43 1.55 -1.72 -9.00
CA VAL A 43 1.57 -3.03 -8.34
C VAL A 43 2.91 -3.70 -8.56
N MET A 44 3.50 -4.19 -7.46
CA MET A 44 4.73 -4.98 -7.49
C MET A 44 4.43 -6.46 -7.49
N LEU A 45 3.40 -6.88 -6.76
CA LEU A 45 3.11 -8.28 -6.52
C LEU A 45 1.64 -8.44 -6.13
N GLY A 46 1.04 -9.54 -6.58
CA GLY A 46 -0.31 -9.92 -6.18
C GLY A 46 -1.40 -9.44 -7.12
N LYS A 47 -2.63 -9.83 -6.82
CA LYS A 47 -3.81 -9.52 -7.63
C LYS A 47 -4.97 -9.13 -6.73
N ALA A 48 -5.85 -8.27 -7.23
CA ALA A 48 -7.06 -7.85 -6.55
C ALA A 48 -8.13 -7.53 -7.58
N PRO A 49 -9.41 -7.46 -7.17
CA PRO A 49 -10.46 -7.01 -8.08
C PRO A 49 -10.11 -5.63 -8.68
N LYS A 50 -10.38 -5.46 -9.95
CA LYS A 50 -9.97 -4.26 -10.69
C LYS A 50 -10.44 -2.97 -10.01
N ALA A 51 -11.70 -2.90 -9.62
CA ALA A 51 -12.24 -1.68 -9.00
C ALA A 51 -11.55 -1.35 -7.67
N VAL A 52 -11.26 -2.37 -6.87
CA VAL A 52 -10.56 -2.21 -5.60
C VAL A 52 -9.12 -1.76 -5.85
N LEU A 53 -8.47 -2.37 -6.82
CA LEU A 53 -7.09 -2.04 -7.17
C LEU A 53 -6.97 -0.61 -7.69
N GLU A 54 -7.88 -0.18 -8.54
CA GLU A 54 -7.89 1.19 -9.05
C GLU A 54 -8.05 2.22 -7.92
N GLU A 55 -8.95 1.94 -6.99
CA GLU A 55 -9.17 2.80 -5.83
C GLU A 55 -7.93 2.86 -4.94
N ALA A 56 -7.30 1.71 -4.70
CA ALA A 56 -6.09 1.64 -3.90
C ALA A 56 -4.93 2.40 -4.57
N LEU A 57 -4.73 2.21 -5.86
CA LEU A 57 -3.67 2.89 -6.60
C LEU A 57 -3.87 4.40 -6.61
N ALA A 58 -5.11 4.86 -6.78
CA ALA A 58 -5.42 6.28 -6.73
C ALA A 58 -5.13 6.88 -5.36
N TRP A 59 -5.50 6.18 -4.30
CA TRP A 59 -5.22 6.63 -2.93
C TRP A 59 -3.73 6.70 -2.66
N VAL A 60 -2.99 5.67 -3.06
CA VAL A 60 -1.53 5.63 -2.89
C VAL A 60 -0.87 6.78 -3.67
N ALA A 61 -1.31 7.02 -4.91
CA ALA A 61 -0.77 8.13 -5.70
C ALA A 61 -0.96 9.48 -5.02
N ALA A 62 -2.12 9.68 -4.39
CA ALA A 62 -2.43 10.92 -3.69
C ALA A 62 -1.62 11.09 -2.40
N HIS A 63 -1.14 10.01 -1.80
CA HIS A 63 -0.48 10.04 -0.49
C HIS A 63 0.97 9.55 -0.52
N ARG A 64 1.55 9.39 -1.70
CA ARG A 64 2.91 8.84 -1.84
C ARG A 64 3.97 9.57 -1.03
N ALA A 65 3.96 10.88 -1.07
CA ALA A 65 4.97 11.67 -0.36
C ALA A 65 4.92 11.41 1.15
N GLU A 66 3.72 11.40 1.71
CA GLU A 66 3.51 11.15 3.14
C GLU A 66 3.94 9.74 3.53
N LEU A 67 3.59 8.76 2.69
CA LEU A 67 3.92 7.36 2.94
C LEU A 67 5.43 7.12 2.84
N LEU A 68 6.10 7.74 1.88
CA LEU A 68 7.55 7.64 1.75
C LEU A 68 8.26 8.30 2.93
N GLU A 69 7.74 9.41 3.42
CA GLU A 69 8.29 10.08 4.58
C GLU A 69 8.22 9.16 5.80
N GLU A 70 7.08 8.54 6.04
CA GLU A 70 6.92 7.61 7.15
C GLU A 70 7.79 6.37 6.98
N TRP A 71 7.89 5.83 5.77
CA TRP A 71 8.77 4.71 5.48
C TRP A 71 10.22 5.04 5.87
N ASN A 72 10.68 6.23 5.49
CA ASN A 72 12.04 6.65 5.78
C ASN A 72 12.32 6.84 7.27
N LEU A 73 11.30 7.19 8.05
CA LEU A 73 11.44 7.28 9.50
C LEU A 73 11.74 5.91 10.12
N TRP A 74 11.19 4.85 9.53
CA TRP A 74 11.38 3.49 10.02
C TRP A 74 12.56 2.76 9.39
N HIS A 75 13.09 3.31 8.28
CA HIS A 75 14.18 2.69 7.51
C HIS A 75 15.23 3.73 7.18
N PRO A 76 15.87 4.32 8.21
CA PRO A 76 16.88 5.36 7.97
C PRO A 76 18.13 4.83 7.29
#